data_edbe25249a3a71e6f8303262697e3a1a
#
_entry.id   edbe25249a3a71e6f8303262697e3a1a
#
_cell.length_a   1.000
_cell.length_b   1.000
_cell.length_c   1.000
_cell.angle_alpha   90.00
_cell.angle_beta   90.00
_cell.angle_gamma   90.00
#
_symmetry.space_group_name_H-M   'P 1'
#
loop_
_entity.id
_entity.type
_entity.pdbx_description
1 polymer ?
#
loop_
_entity_poly.entity_id
_entity_poly.type
_entity_poly.pdbx_seq_one_letter_code
_entity_poly.pdbx_strand_id
1 'polypeptide(L)'
;MIQQETRLHVADNTGAKELLAIRVLGGSKRRYAGLGDVIVASVKDAIPGGSVKKGDVVKAVVVSTVKEHRRVDGSYIKFDENAAVILGSGREPKGTRIFGPIARELRDKRFMRIVSLAPEVI
;
A
#
# COMPACT_ATOMS: atom_id res chain seq x y z
N MET A 1 -11.45 -2.58 2.94
CA MET A 1 -11.37 -1.62 1.83
C MET A 1 -10.87 -0.29 2.31
N ILE A 2 -10.10 0.39 1.49
CA ILE A 2 -9.50 1.66 1.85
C ILE A 2 -10.29 2.78 1.20
N GLN A 3 -10.64 3.78 1.97
CA GLN A 3 -11.34 4.96 1.46
C GLN A 3 -10.65 6.22 1.97
N GLN A 4 -11.15 7.37 1.58
CA GLN A 4 -10.65 8.65 2.09
C GLN A 4 -10.68 8.65 3.62
N GLU A 5 -9.59 9.12 4.22
CA GLU A 5 -9.37 9.20 5.68
C GLU A 5 -9.09 7.86 6.38
N THR A 6 -8.94 6.77 5.63
CA THR A 6 -8.47 5.51 6.22
C THR A 6 -6.99 5.62 6.58
N ARG A 7 -6.62 5.15 7.76
CA ARG A 7 -5.22 5.08 8.18
C ARG A 7 -4.63 3.74 7.82
N LEU A 8 -3.38 3.75 7.32
CA LEU A 8 -2.68 2.54 6.91
C LEU A 8 -1.29 2.54 7.53
N HIS A 9 -0.81 1.35 7.84
CA HIS A 9 0.59 1.14 8.20
C HIS A 9 1.45 1.12 6.94
N VAL A 10 2.73 1.46 7.08
CA VAL A 10 3.67 1.43 5.97
C VAL A 10 4.52 0.18 6.10
N ALA A 11 4.56 -0.61 5.03
CA ALA A 11 5.23 -1.92 5.03
C ALA A 11 6.63 -1.87 4.38
N ASP A 12 7.25 -0.71 4.34
CA ASP A 12 8.57 -0.56 3.74
C ASP A 12 9.54 0.21 4.66
N ASN A 13 10.79 0.35 4.20
CA ASN A 13 11.86 0.98 4.98
C ASN A 13 12.11 2.44 4.61
N THR A 14 11.11 3.15 4.08
CA THR A 14 11.24 4.57 3.74
C THR A 14 11.32 5.47 4.98
N GLY A 15 10.96 4.97 6.13
CA GLY A 15 10.91 5.73 7.37
C GLY A 15 9.50 6.17 7.76
N ALA A 16 8.55 6.18 6.85
CA ALA A 16 7.16 6.45 7.17
C ALA A 16 6.58 5.27 7.96
N LYS A 17 5.74 5.58 8.95
CA LYS A 17 5.09 4.55 9.77
C LYS A 17 3.59 4.49 9.54
N GLU A 18 2.96 5.63 9.31
CA GLU A 18 1.51 5.71 9.15
C GLU A 18 1.15 6.68 8.05
N LEU A 19 0.18 6.29 7.23
CA LEU A 19 -0.39 7.11 6.17
C LEU A 19 -1.86 7.36 6.43
N LEU A 20 -2.35 8.51 5.96
CA LEU A 20 -3.78 8.81 5.91
C LEU A 20 -4.17 8.90 4.44
N ALA A 21 -5.09 8.06 4.00
CA ALA A 21 -5.55 8.07 2.61
C ALA A 21 -6.31 9.36 2.32
N ILE A 22 -5.87 10.11 1.32
CA ILE A 22 -6.52 11.34 0.89
C ILE A 22 -7.44 11.07 -0.30
N ARG A 23 -6.98 10.25 -1.23
CA ARG A 23 -7.70 10.03 -2.48
C ARG A 23 -7.38 8.65 -3.05
N VAL A 24 -8.38 8.03 -3.68
CA VAL A 24 -8.20 6.79 -4.43
C VAL A 24 -8.07 7.12 -5.90
N LEU A 25 -6.98 6.69 -6.53
CA LEU A 25 -6.75 6.90 -7.95
C LEU A 25 -7.46 5.84 -8.79
N GLY A 26 -7.77 6.16 -10.04
CA GLY A 26 -8.40 5.23 -10.97
C GLY A 26 -9.74 5.67 -11.53
N GLY A 27 -10.13 6.92 -11.30
CA GLY A 27 -11.37 7.48 -11.85
C GLY A 27 -11.99 8.50 -10.92
N SER A 28 -12.76 9.44 -11.50
CA SER A 28 -13.30 10.57 -10.75
C SER A 28 -14.35 10.18 -9.70
N LYS A 29 -14.96 9.00 -9.84
CA LYS A 29 -15.99 8.51 -8.92
C LYS A 29 -15.52 7.36 -8.03
N ARG A 30 -14.25 7.04 -8.07
CA ARG A 30 -13.75 5.91 -7.32
C ARG A 30 -13.67 6.27 -5.83
N ARG A 31 -14.32 5.46 -4.99
CA ARG A 31 -14.42 5.69 -3.54
C ARG A 31 -13.53 4.78 -2.72
N TYR A 32 -13.28 3.57 -3.20
CA TYR A 32 -12.60 2.53 -2.42
C TYR A 32 -11.40 1.97 -3.16
N ALA A 33 -10.35 1.73 -2.43
CA ALA A 33 -9.17 1.02 -2.90
C ALA A 33 -9.13 -0.37 -2.29
N GLY A 34 -8.78 -1.35 -3.09
CA GLY A 34 -8.50 -2.71 -2.65
C GLY A 34 -7.04 -3.04 -2.87
N LEU A 35 -6.73 -4.34 -2.80
CA LEU A 35 -5.38 -4.83 -3.01
C LEU A 35 -4.85 -4.46 -4.40
N GLY A 36 -3.65 -3.88 -4.45
CA GLY A 36 -3.02 -3.48 -5.69
C GLY A 36 -3.48 -2.14 -6.25
N ASP A 37 -4.37 -1.44 -5.59
CA ASP A 37 -4.82 -0.12 -6.00
C ASP A 37 -3.89 0.96 -5.46
N VAL A 38 -3.73 2.04 -6.23
CA VAL A 38 -2.87 3.17 -5.87
C VAL A 38 -3.71 4.25 -5.21
N ILE A 39 -3.21 4.79 -4.11
CA ILE A 39 -3.83 5.89 -3.39
C ILE A 39 -2.86 7.06 -3.28
N VAL A 40 -3.40 8.26 -3.07
CA VAL A 40 -2.64 9.42 -2.61
C VAL A 40 -2.84 9.52 -1.11
N ALA A 41 -1.76 9.66 -0.37
CA ALA A 41 -1.80 9.66 1.08
C ALA A 41 -0.88 10.70 1.67
N SER A 42 -1.22 11.17 2.87
CA SER A 42 -0.39 12.06 3.67
C SER A 42 0.34 11.24 4.73
N VAL A 43 1.63 11.50 4.91
CA VAL A 43 2.43 10.84 5.94
C VAL A 43 2.10 11.46 7.29
N LYS A 44 1.54 10.67 8.20
CA LYS A 44 1.12 11.15 9.53
C LYS A 44 2.15 10.85 10.60
N ASP A 45 2.99 9.85 10.40
CA ASP A 45 4.05 9.49 11.33
C ASP A 45 5.25 8.96 10.54
N ALA A 46 6.44 9.42 10.90
CA ALA A 46 7.68 9.00 10.24
C ALA A 46 8.84 9.13 11.21
N ILE A 47 9.86 8.30 11.02
CA ILE A 47 11.09 8.41 11.79
C ILE A 47 11.95 9.58 11.28
N PRO A 48 12.68 10.27 12.16
CA PRO A 48 13.62 11.32 11.72
C PRO A 48 14.72 10.72 10.82
N GLY A 49 15.08 11.46 9.77
CA GLY A 49 16.16 11.06 8.87
C GLY A 49 15.77 10.04 7.80
N GLY A 50 14.52 9.63 7.72
CA GLY A 50 14.04 8.76 6.65
C GLY A 50 13.91 9.51 5.33
N SER A 51 13.71 8.77 4.24
CA SER A 51 13.54 9.35 2.91
C SER A 51 12.19 10.05 2.74
N VAL A 52 11.25 9.79 3.65
CA VAL A 52 9.91 10.40 3.67
C VAL A 52 9.71 11.06 5.01
N LYS A 53 9.18 12.28 5.01
CA LYS A 53 8.99 13.06 6.22
C LYS A 53 7.51 13.21 6.56
N LYS A 54 7.22 13.43 7.83
CA LYS A 54 5.86 13.73 8.29
C LYS A 54 5.31 14.94 7.55
N GLY A 55 4.09 14.82 7.06
CA GLY A 55 3.42 15.87 6.29
C GLY A 55 3.58 15.74 4.78
N ASP A 56 4.47 14.89 4.29
CA ASP A 56 4.63 14.67 2.87
C ASP A 56 3.37 14.04 2.27
N VAL A 57 3.08 14.40 1.01
CA VAL A 57 2.02 13.76 0.23
C VAL A 57 2.67 12.82 -0.75
N VAL A 58 2.29 11.55 -0.68
CA VAL A 58 2.92 10.48 -1.46
C VAL A 58 1.87 9.63 -2.15
N LYS A 59 2.30 8.91 -3.20
CA LYS A 59 1.50 7.83 -3.78
C LYS A 59 1.92 6.52 -3.14
N ALA A 60 0.95 5.66 -2.88
CA ALA A 60 1.20 4.36 -2.27
C ALA A 60 0.29 3.31 -2.89
N VAL A 61 0.73 2.07 -2.88
CA VAL A 61 -0.07 0.94 -3.32
C VAL A 61 -0.50 0.12 -2.11
N VAL A 62 -1.77 -0.27 -2.07
CA VAL A 62 -2.32 -1.07 -0.97
C VAL A 62 -1.85 -2.52 -1.13
N VAL A 63 -1.14 -3.03 -0.13
CA VAL A 63 -0.59 -4.40 -0.15
C VAL A 63 -1.34 -5.36 0.76
N SER A 64 -2.06 -4.86 1.75
CA SER A 64 -2.88 -5.69 2.63
C SER A 64 -4.09 -4.92 3.13
N THR A 65 -5.19 -5.64 3.39
CA THR A 65 -6.42 -5.05 3.91
C THR A 65 -7.01 -5.94 4.99
N VAL A 66 -7.62 -5.32 5.98
CA VAL A 66 -8.37 -6.04 7.03
C VAL A 66 -9.64 -6.64 6.44
N LYS A 67 -10.32 -5.92 5.55
CA LYS A 67 -11.51 -6.45 4.90
C LYS A 67 -11.11 -7.55 3.92
N GLU A 68 -11.84 -8.65 3.95
CA GLU A 68 -11.60 -9.78 3.07
C GLU A 68 -11.76 -9.41 1.59
N HIS A 69 -10.89 -9.95 0.77
CA HIS A 69 -10.90 -9.79 -0.67
C HIS A 69 -11.23 -11.14 -1.31
N ARG A 70 -12.24 -11.16 -2.17
CA ARG A 70 -12.61 -12.36 -2.91
C ARG A 70 -11.72 -12.51 -4.13
N ARG A 71 -11.10 -13.68 -4.25
CA ARG A 71 -10.25 -14.02 -5.39
C ARG A 71 -11.06 -14.65 -6.52
N VAL A 72 -10.45 -14.69 -7.69
CA VAL A 72 -11.09 -15.25 -8.90
C VAL A 72 -11.50 -16.70 -8.72
N ASP A 73 -10.72 -17.47 -7.97
CA ASP A 73 -11.01 -18.89 -7.70
C ASP A 73 -12.08 -19.13 -6.62
N GLY A 74 -12.68 -18.06 -6.09
CA GLY A 74 -13.70 -18.15 -5.06
C GLY A 74 -13.18 -18.13 -3.63
N SER A 75 -11.86 -18.19 -3.43
CA SER A 75 -11.28 -18.10 -2.08
C SER A 75 -11.25 -16.63 -1.62
N TYR A 76 -11.03 -16.43 -0.32
CA TYR A 76 -10.94 -15.11 0.28
C TYR A 76 -9.59 -14.97 0.98
N ILE A 77 -9.09 -13.74 0.98
CA ILE A 77 -7.90 -13.38 1.74
C ILE A 77 -8.17 -12.15 2.57
N LYS A 78 -7.69 -12.14 3.80
CA LYS A 78 -7.70 -10.96 4.67
C LYS A 78 -6.43 -10.94 5.49
N PHE A 79 -6.06 -9.74 5.92
CA PHE A 79 -4.86 -9.52 6.72
C PHE A 79 -5.24 -8.93 8.07
N ASP A 80 -4.29 -8.88 9.00
CA ASP A 80 -4.54 -8.34 10.33
C ASP A 80 -4.62 -6.82 10.34
N GLU A 81 -4.05 -6.16 9.32
CA GLU A 81 -4.03 -4.70 9.25
C GLU A 81 -4.06 -4.22 7.81
N ASN A 82 -4.42 -2.94 7.64
CA ASN A 82 -4.32 -2.25 6.36
C ASN A 82 -2.89 -1.74 6.21
N ALA A 83 -2.24 -2.07 5.12
CA ALA A 83 -0.86 -1.64 4.87
C ALA A 83 -0.65 -1.22 3.42
N ALA A 84 0.31 -0.34 3.24
CA ALA A 84 0.66 0.18 1.93
C ALA A 84 2.17 0.30 1.79
N VAL A 85 2.64 0.33 0.55
CA VAL A 85 4.04 0.56 0.20
C VAL A 85 4.12 1.87 -0.57
N ILE A 86 5.02 2.76 -0.17
CA ILE A 86 5.20 4.06 -0.81
C ILE A 86 5.87 3.87 -2.17
N LEU A 87 5.30 4.51 -3.19
CA LEU A 87 5.83 4.46 -4.55
C LEU A 87 6.75 5.66 -4.82
N GLY A 88 7.80 5.40 -5.57
CA GLY A 88 8.65 6.44 -6.13
C GLY A 88 8.16 6.84 -7.52
N SER A 89 8.90 6.41 -8.56
CA SER A 89 8.51 6.65 -9.95
C SER A 89 7.63 5.52 -10.46
N GLY A 90 6.48 5.86 -11.02
CA GLY A 90 5.60 4.88 -11.64
C GLY A 90 5.19 3.79 -10.67
N ARG A 91 5.50 2.53 -10.99
CA ARG A 91 5.17 1.36 -10.16
C ARG A 91 6.34 0.85 -9.34
N GLU A 92 7.41 1.63 -9.25
CA GLU A 92 8.59 1.26 -8.47
C GLU A 92 8.43 1.68 -7.01
N PRO A 93 8.81 0.82 -6.05
CA PRO A 93 8.79 1.22 -4.65
C PRO A 93 9.87 2.24 -4.37
N LYS A 94 9.59 3.17 -3.48
CA LYS A 94 10.57 4.16 -3.04
C LYS A 94 11.63 3.54 -2.13
N GLY A 95 11.22 2.60 -1.28
CA GLY A 95 12.11 1.89 -0.38
C GLY A 95 12.83 0.74 -1.05
N THR A 96 13.76 0.14 -0.33
CA THR A 96 14.56 -0.99 -0.81
C THR A 96 14.17 -2.32 -0.16
N ARG A 97 13.34 -2.29 0.89
CA ARG A 97 12.88 -3.48 1.61
C ARG A 97 11.39 -3.39 1.89
N ILE A 98 10.75 -4.54 1.88
CA ILE A 98 9.34 -4.70 2.21
C ILE A 98 9.25 -5.60 3.45
N PHE A 99 8.37 -5.25 4.38
CA PHE A 99 8.16 -6.01 5.62
C PHE A 99 6.78 -6.65 5.61
N GLY A 100 6.69 -7.86 6.17
CA GLY A 100 5.45 -8.57 6.32
C GLY A 100 4.90 -9.18 5.03
N PRO A 101 3.79 -9.90 5.13
CA PRO A 101 3.18 -10.51 3.96
C PRO A 101 2.45 -9.49 3.10
N ILE A 102 2.47 -9.69 1.79
CA ILE A 102 1.68 -8.92 0.84
C ILE A 102 0.79 -9.83 0.02
N ALA A 103 -0.26 -9.27 -0.55
CA ALA A 103 -1.18 -10.03 -1.40
C ALA A 103 -0.57 -10.27 -2.79
N ARG A 104 -0.78 -11.47 -3.32
CA ARG A 104 -0.28 -11.81 -4.67
C ARG A 104 -0.99 -11.06 -5.79
N GLU A 105 -2.11 -10.42 -5.51
CA GLU A 105 -2.80 -9.54 -6.46
C GLU A 105 -1.92 -8.42 -6.99
N LEU A 106 -0.87 -8.03 -6.28
CA LEU A 106 0.08 -7.05 -6.77
C LEU A 106 0.84 -7.54 -8.01
N ARG A 107 1.04 -8.84 -8.15
CA ARG A 107 1.63 -9.42 -9.36
C ARG A 107 0.74 -9.18 -10.58
N ASP A 108 -0.56 -9.38 -10.40
CA ASP A 108 -1.54 -9.18 -11.47
C ASP A 108 -1.66 -7.70 -11.88
N LYS A 109 -1.39 -6.81 -10.93
CA LYS A 109 -1.38 -5.36 -11.16
C LYS A 109 -0.02 -4.83 -11.62
N ARG A 110 0.94 -5.72 -11.89
CA ARG A 110 2.27 -5.41 -12.43
C ARG A 110 3.20 -4.66 -11.48
N PHE A 111 3.06 -4.85 -10.19
CA PHE A 111 4.01 -4.34 -9.20
C PHE A 111 5.10 -5.36 -8.94
N MET A 112 5.83 -5.72 -9.98
CA MET A 112 6.79 -6.84 -9.93
C MET A 112 7.95 -6.59 -8.99
N ARG A 113 8.43 -5.35 -8.89
CA ARG A 113 9.54 -5.01 -8.00
C ARG A 113 9.13 -5.18 -6.53
N ILE A 114 7.92 -4.79 -6.19
CA ILE A 114 7.38 -4.95 -4.85
C ILE A 114 7.24 -6.43 -4.52
N VAL A 115 6.73 -7.23 -5.45
CA VAL A 115 6.59 -8.67 -5.25
C VAL A 115 7.96 -9.32 -5.04
N SER A 116 8.98 -8.90 -5.79
CA SER A 116 10.32 -9.47 -5.66
C SER A 116 11.02 -9.10 -4.35
N LEU A 117 10.68 -7.95 -3.77
CA LEU A 117 11.27 -7.49 -2.51
C LEU A 117 10.55 -8.04 -1.28
N ALA A 118 9.32 -8.51 -1.43
CA ALA A 118 8.50 -8.95 -0.30
C ALA A 118 9.02 -10.27 0.27
N PRO A 119 9.06 -10.41 1.61
CA PRO A 119 9.49 -11.66 2.24
C PRO A 119 8.48 -12.79 2.07
N GLU A 120 7.22 -12.43 1.91
CA GLU A 120 6.14 -13.42 1.76
C GLU A 120 5.03 -12.84 0.89
N VAL A 121 4.60 -13.61 -0.10
CA VAL A 121 3.51 -13.24 -1.02
C VAL A 121 2.42 -14.28 -0.90
N ILE A 122 1.28 -13.89 -0.41
CA ILE A 122 0.13 -14.77 -0.18
C ILE A 122 -1.12 -14.26 -0.93
#